data_88913c3a5c60392d459766898547fdc6
#
_entry.id   88913c3a5c60392d459766898547fdc6
#
_cell.length_a   1.000
_cell.length_b   1.000
_cell.length_c   1.000
_cell.angle_alpha   90.00
_cell.angle_beta   90.00
_cell.angle_gamma   90.00
#
_symmetry.space_group_name_H-M   'P 1'
#
loop_
_entity.id
_entity.type
_entity.pdbx_description
1 polymer ?
#
loop_
_entity_poly.entity_id
_entity_poly.type
_entity_poly.pdbx_seq_one_letter_code
_entity_poly.pdbx_strand_id
1 'polypeptide(L)'
;MTFSTTDEKEAIERAITPNGELQLSRMEAEGETHFELIMNGVFLMASYNAPNCRVLTDAVMSGADQRGHMDLLIGGLGMGFALRRALEYSNVRTVCVVERESKIVEWNRLYLGNNDILDDSGTELVVGDFHDYVHGNPRSYHGIAMDIDNGPDWIVGQENRRAYSLSMLQVLRSRLRPGGILAILGHAEHGNYERALEQVFEEVTTHHTEDRYPSGKPLSCIVYAAMD
;
A
#
# COMPACT_ATOMS: atom_id res chain seq x y z
N MET A 1 -11.26 -35.66 -18.23
CA MET A 1 -11.52 -34.44 -17.46
C MET A 1 -11.02 -33.27 -18.30
N THR A 2 -11.93 -32.57 -18.92
CA THR A 2 -11.66 -31.43 -19.79
C THR A 2 -11.32 -30.25 -18.93
N PHE A 3 -10.10 -29.74 -19.03
CA PHE A 3 -9.71 -28.42 -18.52
C PHE A 3 -10.49 -27.41 -19.35
N SER A 4 -11.49 -26.81 -18.75
CA SER A 4 -12.29 -25.75 -19.33
C SER A 4 -11.69 -24.43 -18.93
N THR A 5 -11.59 -23.59 -19.95
CA THR A 5 -11.43 -22.14 -19.97
C THR A 5 -10.10 -21.57 -19.49
N THR A 6 -9.30 -21.17 -20.47
CA THR A 6 -8.37 -20.06 -20.40
C THR A 6 -9.05 -18.89 -19.70
N ASP A 7 -8.55 -18.53 -18.51
CA ASP A 7 -8.84 -17.28 -17.84
C ASP A 7 -8.40 -16.16 -18.80
N GLU A 8 -9.32 -15.64 -19.62
CA GLU A 8 -9.01 -14.57 -20.57
C GLU A 8 -8.76 -13.29 -19.77
N LYS A 9 -7.50 -12.95 -19.65
CA LYS A 9 -7.07 -11.68 -19.08
C LYS A 9 -7.17 -10.59 -20.17
N GLU A 10 -8.03 -9.62 -19.94
CA GLU A 10 -8.27 -8.49 -20.84
C GLU A 10 -7.63 -7.22 -20.28
N ALA A 11 -6.83 -6.52 -21.08
CA ALA A 11 -6.36 -5.18 -20.72
C ALA A 11 -7.53 -4.19 -20.92
N ILE A 12 -8.03 -3.60 -19.82
CA ILE A 12 -9.07 -2.58 -19.85
C ILE A 12 -8.50 -1.27 -20.40
N GLU A 13 -7.36 -0.86 -19.85
CA GLU A 13 -6.71 0.38 -20.22
C GLU A 13 -5.20 0.28 -20.05
N ARG A 14 -4.47 0.98 -20.93
CA ARG A 14 -3.03 1.23 -20.82
C ARG A 14 -2.79 2.73 -20.87
N ALA A 15 -1.88 3.21 -20.04
CA ALA A 15 -1.50 4.61 -19.96
C ALA A 15 0.02 4.73 -19.89
N ILE A 16 0.57 5.66 -20.67
CA ILE A 16 1.97 6.07 -20.53
C ILE A 16 2.01 7.26 -19.58
N THR A 17 2.74 7.11 -18.50
CA THR A 17 2.97 8.15 -17.49
C THR A 17 4.44 8.57 -17.48
N PRO A 18 4.81 9.65 -16.78
CA PRO A 18 6.22 9.99 -16.62
C PRO A 18 7.07 8.88 -15.97
N ASN A 19 6.45 7.94 -15.26
CA ASN A 19 7.13 6.88 -14.54
C ASN A 19 7.13 5.52 -15.29
N GLY A 20 6.46 5.47 -16.45
CA GLY A 20 6.42 4.27 -17.29
C GLY A 20 5.02 3.90 -17.78
N GLU A 21 4.87 2.69 -18.29
CA GLU A 21 3.59 2.16 -18.74
C GLU A 21 2.83 1.57 -17.56
N LEU A 22 1.60 2.03 -17.36
CA LEU A 22 0.62 1.41 -16.47
C LEU A 22 -0.42 0.64 -17.29
N GLN A 23 -0.85 -0.51 -16.79
CA GLN A 23 -1.93 -1.29 -17.34
C GLN A 23 -2.89 -1.72 -16.23
N LEU A 24 -4.18 -1.51 -16.45
CA LEU A 24 -5.27 -2.14 -15.70
C LEU A 24 -5.81 -3.29 -16.54
N SER A 25 -5.83 -4.47 -15.97
CA SER A 25 -6.41 -5.67 -16.58
C SER A 25 -7.58 -6.19 -15.77
N ARG A 26 -8.51 -6.84 -16.45
CA ARG A 26 -9.62 -7.59 -15.87
C ARG A 26 -9.47 -9.07 -16.22
N MET A 27 -9.85 -9.93 -15.31
CA MET A 27 -9.98 -11.37 -15.55
C MET A 27 -11.21 -11.91 -14.81
N GLU A 28 -11.84 -12.90 -15.41
CA GLU A 28 -12.91 -13.64 -14.76
C GLU A 28 -12.33 -14.97 -14.26
N ALA A 29 -12.42 -15.21 -12.96
CA ALA A 29 -11.97 -16.46 -12.35
C ALA A 29 -12.98 -16.91 -11.27
N GLU A 30 -13.33 -18.17 -11.26
CA GLU A 30 -14.27 -18.76 -10.29
C GLU A 30 -15.65 -18.06 -10.22
N GLY A 31 -16.05 -17.35 -11.29
CA GLY A 31 -17.30 -16.60 -11.35
C GLY A 31 -17.24 -15.20 -10.75
N GLU A 32 -16.04 -14.74 -10.39
CA GLU A 32 -15.77 -13.41 -9.88
C GLU A 32 -14.89 -12.61 -10.84
N THR A 33 -15.14 -11.30 -10.90
CA THR A 33 -14.32 -10.35 -11.67
C THR A 33 -13.15 -9.88 -10.81
N HIS A 34 -11.95 -10.09 -11.32
CA HIS A 34 -10.71 -9.60 -10.70
C HIS A 34 -10.04 -8.55 -11.54
N PHE A 35 -9.35 -7.64 -10.88
CA PHE A 35 -8.54 -6.59 -11.51
C PHE A 35 -7.08 -6.77 -11.14
N GLU A 36 -6.18 -6.41 -12.06
CA GLU A 36 -4.74 -6.39 -11.81
C GLU A 36 -4.13 -5.09 -12.31
N LEU A 37 -3.25 -4.50 -11.48
CA LEU A 37 -2.38 -3.39 -11.82
C LEU A 37 -1.00 -3.90 -12.19
N ILE A 38 -0.50 -3.44 -13.33
CA ILE A 38 0.80 -3.80 -13.89
C ILE A 38 1.54 -2.52 -14.24
N MET A 39 2.80 -2.43 -13.87
CA MET A 39 3.67 -1.31 -14.23
C MET A 39 4.92 -1.82 -14.94
N ASN A 40 5.21 -1.28 -16.11
CA ASN A 40 6.36 -1.69 -16.94
C ASN A 40 6.43 -3.21 -17.18
N GLY A 41 5.26 -3.86 -17.33
CA GLY A 41 5.16 -5.31 -17.48
C GLY A 41 5.32 -6.11 -16.18
N VAL A 42 5.51 -5.46 -15.04
CA VAL A 42 5.65 -6.10 -13.72
C VAL A 42 4.34 -5.98 -12.94
N PHE A 43 3.90 -7.08 -12.36
CA PHE A 43 2.73 -7.12 -11.47
C PHE A 43 2.97 -6.26 -10.23
N LEU A 44 2.02 -5.38 -9.91
CA LEU A 44 2.02 -4.58 -8.69
C LEU A 44 1.00 -5.10 -7.67
N MET A 45 -0.27 -5.22 -8.09
CA MET A 45 -1.37 -5.51 -7.18
C MET A 45 -2.55 -6.12 -7.93
N ALA A 46 -3.38 -6.86 -7.21
CA ALA A 46 -4.65 -7.35 -7.74
C ALA A 46 -5.78 -7.27 -6.69
N SER A 47 -7.02 -7.33 -7.15
CA SER A 47 -8.18 -7.30 -6.28
C SER A 47 -8.26 -8.50 -5.32
N TYR A 48 -7.63 -9.62 -5.67
CA TYR A 48 -7.51 -10.79 -4.79
C TYR A 48 -6.39 -10.67 -3.72
N ASN A 49 -5.62 -9.56 -3.70
CA ASN A 49 -4.58 -9.28 -2.69
C ASN A 49 -5.08 -8.37 -1.54
N ALA A 50 -6.37 -8.12 -1.46
CA ALA A 50 -6.98 -7.27 -0.43
C ALA A 50 -6.59 -7.65 1.01
N PRO A 51 -6.50 -8.95 1.42
CA PRO A 51 -6.11 -9.33 2.78
C PRO A 51 -4.76 -8.76 3.22
N ASN A 52 -3.73 -8.77 2.37
CA ASN A 52 -2.41 -8.25 2.71
C ASN A 52 -2.42 -6.75 3.05
N CYS A 53 -3.14 -5.94 2.26
CA CYS A 53 -3.27 -4.50 2.52
C CYS A 53 -4.08 -4.22 3.80
N ARG A 54 -5.01 -5.12 4.17
CA ARG A 54 -5.71 -5.04 5.47
C ARG A 54 -4.76 -5.29 6.63
N VAL A 55 -3.89 -6.30 6.55
CA VAL A 55 -2.88 -6.59 7.57
C VAL A 55 -1.95 -5.39 7.77
N LEU A 56 -1.55 -4.71 6.71
CA LEU A 56 -0.77 -3.47 6.77
C LEU A 56 -1.45 -2.39 7.63
N THR A 57 -2.73 -2.13 7.37
CA THR A 57 -3.51 -1.15 8.12
C THR A 57 -3.75 -1.61 9.56
N ASP A 58 -4.07 -2.89 9.76
CA ASP A 58 -4.31 -3.47 11.08
C ASP A 58 -3.05 -3.42 11.97
N ALA A 59 -1.86 -3.59 11.37
CA ALA A 59 -0.59 -3.43 12.08
C ALA A 59 -0.41 -2.00 12.61
N VAL A 60 -0.72 -0.98 11.80
CA VAL A 60 -0.74 0.42 12.25
C VAL A 60 -1.73 0.61 13.38
N MET A 61 -2.94 0.05 13.26
CA MET A 61 -4.00 0.26 14.23
C MET A 61 -3.83 -0.51 15.54
N SER A 62 -3.17 -1.67 15.52
CA SER A 62 -3.02 -2.53 16.70
C SER A 62 -2.04 -2.00 17.74
N GLY A 63 -1.03 -1.27 17.32
CA GLY A 63 0.04 -0.80 18.20
C GLY A 63 -0.02 0.70 18.51
N ALA A 64 -0.67 1.52 17.68
CA ALA A 64 -0.78 2.95 17.95
C ALA A 64 -1.64 3.22 19.20
N ASP A 65 -1.30 4.28 19.96
CA ASP A 65 -2.15 4.74 21.07
C ASP A 65 -3.53 5.15 20.54
N GLN A 66 -4.52 4.29 20.74
CA GLN A 66 -5.89 4.44 20.22
C GLN A 66 -6.76 5.37 21.07
N ARG A 67 -6.20 6.05 22.09
CA ARG A 67 -6.93 7.01 22.91
C ARG A 67 -7.18 8.30 22.14
N GLY A 68 -8.36 8.42 21.54
CA GLY A 68 -8.78 9.61 20.78
C GLY A 68 -8.82 9.41 19.27
N HIS A 69 -8.91 10.51 18.57
CA HIS A 69 -8.97 10.49 17.10
C HIS A 69 -7.58 10.34 16.49
N MET A 70 -7.48 9.47 15.48
CA MET A 70 -6.25 9.17 14.79
C MET A 70 -6.19 9.87 13.41
N ASP A 71 -5.02 10.39 13.10
CA ASP A 71 -4.67 10.87 11.75
C ASP A 71 -3.65 9.90 11.17
N LEU A 72 -3.93 9.35 10.00
CA LEU A 72 -3.08 8.37 9.32
C LEU A 72 -2.49 8.95 8.04
N LEU A 73 -1.32 8.43 7.65
CA LEU A 73 -0.70 8.63 6.35
C LEU A 73 -0.58 7.29 5.64
N ILE A 74 -1.05 7.22 4.40
CA ILE A 74 -0.89 6.05 3.53
C ILE A 74 -0.06 6.46 2.32
N GLY A 75 1.05 5.78 2.10
CA GLY A 75 1.85 5.87 0.89
C GLY A 75 1.43 4.79 -0.10
N GLY A 76 0.89 5.22 -1.24
CA GLY A 76 0.29 4.37 -2.26
C GLY A 76 -1.22 4.18 -2.07
N LEU A 77 -2.00 4.46 -3.12
CA LEU A 77 -3.43 4.18 -3.16
C LEU A 77 -3.70 2.74 -3.61
N GLY A 78 -2.97 2.31 -4.63
CA GLY A 78 -3.18 1.02 -5.27
C GLY A 78 -4.64 0.82 -5.68
N MET A 79 -5.29 -0.23 -5.17
CA MET A 79 -6.73 -0.49 -5.38
C MET A 79 -7.60 -0.01 -4.21
N GLY A 80 -7.08 0.87 -3.34
CA GLY A 80 -7.85 1.50 -2.26
C GLY A 80 -8.05 0.64 -1.00
N PHE A 81 -7.46 -0.56 -0.91
CA PHE A 81 -7.73 -1.49 0.19
C PHE A 81 -7.27 -0.98 1.55
N ALA A 82 -6.06 -0.39 1.63
CA ALA A 82 -5.54 0.18 2.87
C ALA A 82 -6.39 1.37 3.33
N LEU A 83 -6.79 2.24 2.41
CA LEU A 83 -7.67 3.37 2.69
C LEU A 83 -9.03 2.90 3.19
N ARG A 84 -9.69 1.97 2.47
CA ARG A 84 -10.97 1.39 2.86
C ARG A 84 -10.89 0.79 4.26
N ARG A 85 -9.83 0.01 4.53
CA ARG A 85 -9.64 -0.58 5.86
C ARG A 85 -9.45 0.46 6.95
N ALA A 86 -8.71 1.53 6.69
CA ALA A 86 -8.52 2.62 7.66
C ALA A 86 -9.83 3.33 8.01
N LEU A 87 -10.70 3.56 7.02
CA LEU A 87 -12.01 4.20 7.23
C LEU A 87 -13.03 3.30 7.96
N GLU A 88 -12.80 1.98 8.04
CA GLU A 88 -13.62 1.08 8.86
C GLU A 88 -13.41 1.30 10.37
N TYR A 89 -12.32 1.94 10.79
CA TYR A 89 -12.04 2.23 12.19
C TYR A 89 -12.70 3.55 12.63
N SER A 90 -13.65 3.48 13.55
CA SER A 90 -14.46 4.63 14.00
C SER A 90 -13.65 5.73 14.70
N ASN A 91 -12.45 5.43 15.18
CA ASN A 91 -11.53 6.39 15.78
C ASN A 91 -10.56 7.04 14.79
N VAL A 92 -10.55 6.65 13.53
CA VAL A 92 -9.80 7.32 12.48
C VAL A 92 -10.56 8.58 12.06
N ARG A 93 -9.89 9.73 12.17
CA ARG A 93 -10.45 11.04 11.81
C ARG A 93 -10.07 11.44 10.40
N THR A 94 -8.81 11.31 10.06
CA THR A 94 -8.29 11.65 8.74
C THR A 94 -7.31 10.61 8.23
N VAL A 95 -7.38 10.34 6.94
CA VAL A 95 -6.42 9.49 6.22
C VAL A 95 -5.88 10.31 5.05
N CYS A 96 -4.62 10.71 5.14
CA CYS A 96 -3.93 11.32 4.00
C CYS A 96 -3.34 10.20 3.14
N VAL A 97 -3.76 10.12 1.89
CA VAL A 97 -3.22 9.16 0.91
C VAL A 97 -2.37 9.89 -0.10
N VAL A 98 -1.14 9.47 -0.26
CA VAL A 98 -0.22 10.02 -1.27
C VAL A 98 -0.03 8.98 -2.37
N GLU A 99 -0.57 9.27 -3.55
CA GLU A 99 -0.48 8.41 -4.73
C GLU A 99 0.28 9.14 -5.84
N ARG A 100 1.30 8.48 -6.39
CA ARG A 100 2.16 9.07 -7.41
C ARG A 100 1.48 9.17 -8.77
N GLU A 101 0.70 8.15 -9.12
CA GLU A 101 0.09 7.99 -10.43
C GLU A 101 -1.36 8.50 -10.44
N SER A 102 -1.60 9.66 -11.03
CA SER A 102 -2.94 10.21 -11.19
C SER A 102 -3.87 9.23 -11.93
N LYS A 103 -3.32 8.39 -12.80
CA LYS A 103 -4.07 7.37 -13.53
C LYS A 103 -4.60 6.27 -12.61
N ILE A 104 -3.87 5.90 -11.56
CA ILE A 104 -4.37 4.97 -10.53
C ILE A 104 -5.57 5.57 -9.80
N VAL A 105 -5.52 6.85 -9.47
CA VAL A 105 -6.67 7.56 -8.87
C VAL A 105 -7.88 7.55 -9.81
N GLU A 106 -7.68 7.84 -11.10
CA GLU A 106 -8.73 7.81 -12.10
C GLU A 106 -9.36 6.40 -12.21
N TRP A 107 -8.54 5.34 -12.26
CA TRP A 107 -9.02 3.97 -12.34
C TRP A 107 -9.79 3.52 -11.10
N ASN A 108 -9.38 3.99 -9.91
CA ASN A 108 -10.14 3.76 -8.69
C ASN A 108 -11.57 4.30 -8.81
N ARG A 109 -11.74 5.47 -9.45
CA ARG A 109 -13.06 6.07 -9.66
C ARG A 109 -13.86 5.39 -10.76
N LEU A 110 -13.22 5.06 -11.89
CA LEU A 110 -13.91 4.60 -13.09
C LEU A 110 -14.22 3.10 -13.07
N TYR A 111 -13.29 2.29 -12.55
CA TYR A 111 -13.35 0.83 -12.70
C TYR A 111 -13.41 0.07 -11.38
N LEU A 112 -12.79 0.59 -10.32
CA LEU A 112 -12.67 -0.13 -9.05
C LEU A 112 -13.79 0.22 -8.04
N GLY A 113 -14.68 1.17 -8.38
CA GLY A 113 -15.85 1.51 -7.56
C GLY A 113 -15.54 2.18 -6.23
N ASN A 114 -14.41 2.87 -6.12
CA ASN A 114 -13.89 3.44 -4.87
C ASN A 114 -14.25 4.91 -4.65
N ASN A 115 -15.31 5.43 -5.32
CA ASN A 115 -15.73 6.82 -5.13
C ASN A 115 -16.12 7.11 -3.68
N ASP A 116 -16.75 6.17 -3.00
CA ASP A 116 -17.18 6.29 -1.61
C ASP A 116 -16.02 6.61 -0.65
N ILE A 117 -14.91 5.90 -0.77
CA ILE A 117 -13.73 6.12 0.09
C ILE A 117 -12.88 7.32 -0.35
N LEU A 118 -12.86 7.63 -1.65
CA LEU A 118 -12.10 8.77 -2.17
C LEU A 118 -12.79 10.11 -1.90
N ASP A 119 -14.12 10.11 -1.78
CA ASP A 119 -14.95 11.29 -1.50
C ASP A 119 -15.38 11.35 -0.02
N ASP A 120 -14.89 10.40 0.82
CA ASP A 120 -15.12 10.44 2.26
C ASP A 120 -14.53 11.71 2.88
N SER A 121 -15.25 12.34 3.79
CA SER A 121 -14.85 13.59 4.44
C SER A 121 -13.55 13.48 5.27
N GLY A 122 -13.19 12.28 5.68
CA GLY A 122 -11.93 11.97 6.36
C GLY A 122 -10.77 11.68 5.42
N THR A 123 -11.00 11.57 4.10
CA THR A 123 -9.95 11.26 3.11
C THR A 123 -9.33 12.53 2.53
N GLU A 124 -8.02 12.63 2.64
CA GLU A 124 -7.20 13.65 1.97
C GLU A 124 -6.35 12.97 0.90
N LEU A 125 -6.67 13.18 -0.37
CA LEU A 125 -5.91 12.59 -1.48
C LEU A 125 -4.90 13.59 -2.05
N VAL A 126 -3.63 13.19 -2.07
CA VAL A 126 -2.52 13.96 -2.64
C VAL A 126 -1.93 13.19 -3.82
N VAL A 127 -1.97 13.77 -5.01
CA VAL A 127 -1.27 13.22 -6.17
C VAL A 127 0.16 13.75 -6.17
N GLY A 128 1.14 12.87 -5.93
CA GLY A 128 2.54 13.24 -5.83
C GLY A 128 3.44 12.11 -5.34
N ASP A 129 4.73 12.37 -5.33
CA ASP A 129 5.72 11.42 -4.83
C ASP A 129 5.72 11.38 -3.30
N PHE A 130 5.67 10.18 -2.73
CA PHE A 130 5.59 9.97 -1.28
C PHE A 130 6.83 10.48 -0.55
N HIS A 131 8.02 10.24 -1.08
CA HIS A 131 9.27 10.72 -0.49
C HIS A 131 9.28 12.25 -0.41
N ASP A 132 8.90 12.92 -1.51
CA ASP A 132 8.90 14.37 -1.58
C ASP A 132 7.82 14.97 -0.66
N TYR A 133 6.66 14.32 -0.58
CA TYR A 133 5.58 14.71 0.33
C TYR A 133 6.04 14.67 1.80
N VAL A 134 6.64 13.55 2.24
CA VAL A 134 7.06 13.37 3.64
C VAL A 134 8.18 14.36 4.02
N HIS A 135 9.10 14.67 3.09
CA HIS A 135 10.15 15.66 3.33
C HIS A 135 9.60 17.10 3.38
N GLY A 136 8.68 17.43 2.47
CA GLY A 136 8.12 18.77 2.35
C GLY A 136 7.01 19.11 3.36
N ASN A 137 6.43 18.10 4.03
CA ASN A 137 5.29 18.28 4.93
C ASN A 137 5.67 17.98 6.39
N PRO A 138 5.60 18.97 7.31
CA PRO A 138 5.97 18.79 8.71
C PRO A 138 4.88 18.11 9.56
N ARG A 139 3.72 17.76 8.97
CA ARG A 139 2.61 17.13 9.69
C ARG A 139 3.05 15.80 10.30
N SER A 140 2.57 15.51 11.51
CA SER A 140 2.80 14.25 12.21
C SER A 140 1.52 13.42 12.29
N TYR A 141 1.68 12.10 12.28
CA TYR A 141 0.62 11.12 12.18
C TYR A 141 0.67 10.14 13.35
N HIS A 142 -0.45 9.54 13.70
CA HIS A 142 -0.52 8.46 14.68
C HIS A 142 -0.09 7.12 14.06
N GLY A 143 -0.17 7.01 12.74
CA GLY A 143 0.28 5.85 12.00
C GLY A 143 0.61 6.17 10.55
N ILE A 144 1.61 5.49 10.04
CA ILE A 144 2.04 5.58 8.65
C ILE A 144 2.03 4.17 8.07
N ALA A 145 1.24 3.95 7.01
CA ALA A 145 1.22 2.71 6.23
C ALA A 145 1.88 2.95 4.88
N MET A 146 2.87 2.14 4.51
CA MET A 146 3.62 2.31 3.27
C MET A 146 3.48 1.09 2.37
N ASP A 147 2.81 1.27 1.22
CA ASP A 147 2.58 0.28 0.16
C ASP A 147 2.78 0.95 -1.20
N ILE A 148 4.01 1.40 -1.48
CA ILE A 148 4.34 2.24 -2.66
C ILE A 148 4.98 1.47 -3.81
N ASP A 149 5.39 0.23 -3.58
CA ASP A 149 6.04 -0.68 -4.54
C ASP A 149 5.97 -2.11 -3.99
N ASN A 150 6.55 -3.08 -4.66
CA ASN A 150 6.61 -4.47 -4.17
C ASN A 150 7.52 -4.66 -2.94
N GLY A 151 7.96 -3.59 -2.30
CA GLY A 151 8.80 -3.61 -1.10
C GLY A 151 10.28 -3.35 -1.37
N PRO A 152 11.12 -3.36 -0.32
CA PRO A 152 12.51 -2.93 -0.42
C PRO A 152 13.37 -3.81 -1.33
N ASP A 153 12.98 -5.07 -1.54
CA ASP A 153 13.74 -6.04 -2.35
C ASP A 153 13.35 -6.06 -3.81
N TRP A 154 12.10 -5.77 -4.10
CA TRP A 154 11.56 -5.86 -5.44
C TRP A 154 11.01 -4.53 -5.91
N ILE A 155 11.91 -3.59 -6.16
CA ILE A 155 11.58 -2.24 -6.61
C ILE A 155 11.35 -2.25 -8.11
N VAL A 156 10.14 -1.92 -8.54
CA VAL A 156 9.73 -1.78 -9.94
C VAL A 156 10.08 -0.38 -10.46
N GLY A 157 9.73 0.66 -9.71
CA GLY A 157 10.12 2.04 -9.99
C GLY A 157 11.45 2.38 -9.32
N GLN A 158 12.53 2.63 -10.09
CA GLN A 158 13.86 2.88 -9.51
C GLN A 158 13.89 4.08 -8.55
N GLU A 159 13.03 5.08 -8.78
CA GLU A 159 12.87 6.23 -7.90
C GLU A 159 12.33 5.85 -6.52
N ASN A 160 11.55 4.77 -6.41
CA ASN A 160 10.99 4.30 -5.15
C ASN A 160 12.07 3.76 -4.19
N ARG A 161 13.28 3.43 -4.71
CA ARG A 161 14.40 2.99 -3.86
C ARG A 161 14.72 3.97 -2.73
N ARG A 162 14.58 5.26 -2.97
CA ARG A 162 14.85 6.30 -1.97
C ARG A 162 13.87 6.24 -0.78
N ALA A 163 12.64 5.75 -0.99
CA ALA A 163 11.63 5.61 0.06
C ALA A 163 11.96 4.52 1.09
N TYR A 164 12.85 3.59 0.74
CA TYR A 164 13.31 2.52 1.63
C TYR A 164 14.71 2.79 2.22
N SER A 165 15.26 4.00 2.05
CA SER A 165 16.58 4.36 2.57
C SER A 165 16.54 4.59 4.09
N LEU A 166 17.70 4.41 4.75
CA LEU A 166 17.84 4.71 6.17
C LEU A 166 17.47 6.17 6.51
N SER A 167 17.87 7.11 5.64
CA SER A 167 17.51 8.52 5.79
C SER A 167 16.00 8.75 5.72
N MET A 168 15.30 8.02 4.87
CA MET A 168 13.84 8.08 4.79
C MET A 168 13.18 7.52 6.04
N LEU A 169 13.70 6.41 6.58
CA LEU A 169 13.20 5.84 7.86
C LEU A 169 13.31 6.84 9.00
N GLN A 170 14.43 7.59 9.08
CA GLN A 170 14.60 8.66 10.07
C GLN A 170 13.59 9.80 9.90
N VAL A 171 13.29 10.17 8.66
CA VAL A 171 12.27 11.19 8.37
C VAL A 171 10.89 10.65 8.73
N LEU A 172 10.53 9.42 8.35
CA LEU A 172 9.26 8.79 8.70
C LEU A 172 9.05 8.72 10.22
N ARG A 173 10.10 8.30 10.98
CA ARG A 173 10.07 8.36 12.44
C ARG A 173 9.75 9.76 12.96
N SER A 174 10.36 10.81 12.40
CA SER A 174 10.11 12.20 12.80
C SER A 174 8.70 12.69 12.47
N ARG A 175 7.96 11.98 11.63
CA ARG A 175 6.57 12.23 11.28
C ARG A 175 5.58 11.40 12.09
N LEU A 176 6.05 10.51 12.93
CA LEU A 176 5.20 9.82 13.90
C LEU A 176 4.99 10.67 15.14
N ARG A 177 3.80 10.63 15.70
CA ARG A 177 3.50 11.12 17.05
C ARG A 177 4.05 10.15 18.08
N PRO A 178 4.26 10.57 19.33
CA PRO A 178 4.65 9.64 20.39
C PRO A 178 3.68 8.43 20.46
N GLY A 179 4.22 7.21 20.44
CA GLY A 179 3.45 5.97 20.36
C GLY A 179 2.81 5.70 19.00
N GLY A 180 3.25 6.39 17.97
CA GLY A 180 2.82 6.13 16.58
C GLY A 180 3.57 4.97 15.95
N ILE A 181 2.98 4.35 14.91
CA ILE A 181 3.52 3.19 14.23
C ILE A 181 3.77 3.46 12.75
N LEU A 182 4.91 2.98 12.28
CA LEU A 182 5.21 2.81 10.86
C LEU A 182 4.99 1.35 10.49
N ALA A 183 4.12 1.07 9.51
CA ALA A 183 3.98 -0.25 8.90
C ALA A 183 4.35 -0.21 7.41
N ILE A 184 5.08 -1.22 6.94
CA ILE A 184 5.59 -1.29 5.57
C ILE A 184 5.30 -2.67 5.00
N LEU A 185 4.65 -2.71 3.83
CA LEU A 185 4.38 -3.95 3.10
C LEU A 185 5.56 -4.31 2.21
N GLY A 186 5.89 -5.58 2.16
CA GLY A 186 6.86 -6.17 1.24
C GLY A 186 6.45 -7.58 0.83
N HIS A 187 7.11 -8.15 -0.19
CA HIS A 187 6.79 -9.49 -0.68
C HIS A 187 7.74 -10.58 -0.17
N ALA A 188 8.86 -10.20 0.44
CA ALA A 188 9.81 -11.14 1.02
C ALA A 188 10.54 -10.53 2.23
N GLU A 189 11.06 -11.39 3.09
CA GLU A 189 11.96 -10.96 4.16
C GLU A 189 13.24 -10.35 3.61
N HIS A 190 13.59 -9.19 4.12
CA HIS A 190 14.83 -8.50 3.79
C HIS A 190 15.62 -8.16 5.05
N GLY A 191 16.48 -9.05 5.48
CA GLY A 191 17.24 -8.88 6.71
C GLY A 191 18.14 -7.62 6.78
N ASN A 192 18.52 -7.04 5.65
CA ASN A 192 19.20 -5.75 5.62
C ASN A 192 18.24 -4.60 5.93
N TYR A 193 16.99 -4.69 5.44
CA TYR A 193 15.98 -3.68 5.68
C TYR A 193 15.45 -3.73 7.12
N GLU A 194 15.24 -4.93 7.64
CA GLU A 194 14.88 -5.15 9.04
C GLU A 194 15.94 -4.55 9.97
N ARG A 195 17.24 -4.82 9.73
CA ARG A 195 18.32 -4.16 10.46
C ARG A 195 18.34 -2.63 10.30
N ALA A 196 17.92 -2.10 9.16
CA ALA A 196 17.80 -0.64 8.99
C ALA A 196 16.65 -0.07 9.82
N LEU A 197 15.53 -0.79 9.95
CA LEU A 197 14.43 -0.43 10.84
C LEU A 197 14.90 -0.46 12.31
N GLU A 198 15.58 -1.51 12.76
CA GLU A 198 16.14 -1.66 14.11
C GLU A 198 17.18 -0.59 14.47
N GLN A 199 17.84 0.03 13.48
CA GLN A 199 18.73 1.17 13.72
C GLN A 199 17.97 2.47 14.00
N VAL A 200 16.70 2.55 13.60
CA VAL A 200 15.91 3.78 13.67
C VAL A 200 14.84 3.69 14.76
N PHE A 201 14.23 2.53 14.98
CA PHE A 201 13.13 2.31 15.89
C PHE A 201 13.55 1.39 17.04
N GLU A 202 12.90 1.54 18.20
CA GLU A 202 13.20 0.74 19.40
C GLU A 202 12.59 -0.67 19.31
N GLU A 203 11.42 -0.80 18.69
CA GLU A 203 10.74 -2.07 18.50
C GLU A 203 10.39 -2.28 17.03
N VAL A 204 10.74 -3.44 16.50
CA VAL A 204 10.39 -3.88 15.14
C VAL A 204 9.77 -5.27 15.23
N THR A 205 8.58 -5.41 14.68
CA THR A 205 7.89 -6.69 14.57
C THR A 205 7.62 -7.01 13.12
N THR A 206 7.57 -8.30 12.81
CA THR A 206 7.37 -8.81 11.46
C THR A 206 6.14 -9.71 11.45
N HIS A 207 5.18 -9.40 10.57
CA HIS A 207 3.97 -10.16 10.38
C HIS A 207 3.99 -10.82 9.01
N HIS A 208 3.93 -12.15 8.99
CA HIS A 208 3.78 -12.91 7.74
C HIS A 208 2.30 -13.02 7.41
N THR A 209 1.97 -12.77 6.14
CA THR A 209 0.63 -12.95 5.61
C THR A 209 0.70 -13.68 4.27
N GLU A 210 -0.33 -14.40 3.93
CA GLU A 210 -0.41 -15.18 2.70
C GLU A 210 -1.74 -14.89 2.01
N ASP A 211 -1.66 -14.43 0.78
CA ASP A 211 -2.76 -14.40 -0.16
C ASP A 211 -2.64 -15.56 -1.14
N ARG A 212 -3.60 -15.67 -2.05
CA ARG A 212 -3.56 -16.65 -3.12
C ARG A 212 -3.93 -16.03 -4.44
N TYR A 213 -3.20 -16.42 -5.47
CA TYR A 213 -3.65 -16.20 -6.84
C TYR A 213 -4.95 -16.99 -7.08
N PRO A 214 -5.80 -16.59 -8.04
CA PRO A 214 -6.98 -17.38 -8.42
C PRO A 214 -6.65 -18.83 -8.79
N SER A 215 -5.43 -19.09 -9.25
CA SER A 215 -4.91 -20.45 -9.50
C SER A 215 -4.66 -21.27 -8.22
N GLY A 216 -4.86 -20.70 -7.04
CA GLY A 216 -4.55 -21.31 -5.73
C GLY A 216 -3.07 -21.23 -5.33
N LYS A 217 -2.19 -20.69 -6.19
CA LYS A 217 -0.77 -20.52 -5.85
C LYS A 217 -0.64 -19.48 -4.72
N PRO A 218 0.14 -19.77 -3.65
CA PRO A 218 0.33 -18.80 -2.56
C PRO A 218 1.09 -17.57 -3.03
N LEU A 219 0.73 -16.43 -2.48
CA LEU A 219 1.41 -15.15 -2.60
C LEU A 219 1.76 -14.68 -1.18
N SER A 220 2.98 -14.93 -0.76
CA SER A 220 3.45 -14.51 0.55
C SER A 220 3.75 -13.02 0.56
N CYS A 221 3.37 -12.37 1.64
CA CYS A 221 3.71 -10.99 1.92
C CYS A 221 4.18 -10.86 3.37
N ILE A 222 4.85 -9.77 3.65
CA ILE A 222 5.39 -9.45 4.96
C ILE A 222 5.02 -8.01 5.31
N VAL A 223 4.64 -7.78 6.56
CA VAL A 223 4.44 -6.43 7.09
C VAL A 223 5.45 -6.21 8.21
N TYR A 224 6.35 -5.25 8.01
CA TYR A 224 7.20 -4.72 9.07
C TYR A 224 6.42 -3.65 9.83
N ALA A 225 6.31 -3.78 11.15
CA ALA A 225 5.76 -2.74 12.02
C ALA A 225 6.85 -2.27 12.97
N ALA A 226 7.07 -0.95 13.00
CA ALA A 226 8.13 -0.32 13.76
C ALA A 226 7.61 0.85 14.61
N MET A 227 8.06 0.94 15.86
CA MET A 227 7.64 1.96 16.83
C MET A 227 8.76 2.31 17.83
N ASP A 228 8.56 3.43 18.57
CA ASP A 228 9.38 3.86 19.71
C ASP A 228 8.63 3.67 21.01
#